data_edb716ef74ec91558b7477cee459194b
#
_entry.id   edb716ef74ec91558b7477cee459194b
#
_cell.length_a   1.000
_cell.length_b   1.000
_cell.length_c   1.000
_cell.angle_alpha   90.00
_cell.angle_beta   90.00
_cell.angle_gamma   90.00
#
_symmetry.space_group_name_H-M   'P 1'
#
loop_
_entity.id
_entity.type
_entity.pdbx_description
1 polymer ?
#
loop_
_entity_poly.entity_id
_entity_poly.type
_entity_poly.pdbx_seq_one_letter_code
_entity_poly.pdbx_strand_id
1 'polypeptide(L)'
;GESEQNVRKIFDTYKNIVQTCKQSPILLLNEADQFLSTRVDGSSGSDKMHNQMQNIFLEQIERFSGVIIATTNFLESLDSAFSRRFDYKIEFKKPDFKDRLKIWEKFLPKKALFEKDFDINILSNYELSGAQILMVVKNTALKVAVSKDGVFKMQDFIESIQKELNSSFDKSKIVGF
;
A
#
# COMPACT_ATOMS: atom_id res chain seq x y z
N GLY A 1 -28.59 6.19 6.52
CA GLY A 1 -28.35 4.90 7.11
C GLY A 1 -27.08 4.86 7.95
N GLU A 2 -26.75 3.72 8.47
CA GLU A 2 -25.58 3.54 9.35
C GLU A 2 -24.25 3.94 8.65
N SER A 3 -24.10 3.58 7.38
CA SER A 3 -22.90 3.93 6.57
C SER A 3 -22.72 5.45 6.43
N GLU A 4 -23.81 6.19 6.28
CA GLU A 4 -23.78 7.65 6.19
C GLU A 4 -23.34 8.29 7.51
N GLN A 5 -23.88 7.77 8.62
CA GLN A 5 -23.50 8.22 9.96
C GLN A 5 -22.00 7.94 10.22
N ASN A 6 -21.50 6.80 9.77
CA ASN A 6 -20.09 6.45 9.91
C ASN A 6 -19.18 7.40 9.14
N VAL A 7 -19.53 7.79 7.91
CA VAL A 7 -18.78 8.80 7.16
C VAL A 7 -18.75 10.14 7.89
N ARG A 8 -19.91 10.65 8.34
CA ARG A 8 -19.96 11.91 9.09
C ARG A 8 -19.14 11.83 10.38
N LYS A 9 -19.21 10.71 11.10
CA LYS A 9 -18.48 10.49 12.34
C LYS A 9 -16.96 10.59 12.17
N ILE A 10 -16.41 10.17 11.03
CA ILE A 10 -14.98 10.31 10.74
C ILE A 10 -14.57 11.80 10.78
N PHE A 11 -15.31 12.64 10.04
CA PHE A 11 -15.01 14.08 9.97
C PHE A 11 -15.30 14.81 11.28
N ASP A 12 -16.35 14.44 12.00
CA ASP A 12 -16.65 15.02 13.31
C ASP A 12 -15.60 14.62 14.36
N THR A 13 -15.13 13.37 14.32
CA THR A 13 -14.02 12.92 15.16
C THR A 13 -12.76 13.74 14.87
N TYR A 14 -12.44 13.98 13.60
CA TYR A 14 -11.31 14.83 13.21
C TYR A 14 -11.44 16.25 13.79
N LYS A 15 -12.62 16.89 13.66
CA LYS A 15 -12.87 18.23 14.22
C LYS A 15 -12.65 18.28 15.73
N ASN A 16 -13.11 17.26 16.45
CA ASN A 16 -12.91 17.16 17.89
C ASN A 16 -11.42 17.02 18.26
N ILE A 17 -10.66 16.21 17.50
CA ILE A 17 -9.22 16.03 17.69
C ILE A 17 -8.47 17.35 17.46
N VAL A 18 -8.81 18.08 16.39
CA VAL A 18 -8.19 19.40 16.10
C VAL A 18 -8.29 20.36 17.29
N GLN A 19 -9.41 20.35 18.03
CA GLN A 19 -9.60 21.23 19.17
C GLN A 19 -8.71 20.87 20.38
N THR A 20 -8.24 19.65 20.46
CA THR A 20 -7.47 19.12 21.58
C THR A 20 -5.98 18.98 21.30
N CYS A 21 -5.58 18.97 20.03
CA CYS A 21 -4.19 18.77 19.61
C CYS A 21 -3.45 20.09 19.45
N LYS A 22 -2.17 20.11 19.88
CA LYS A 22 -1.28 21.25 19.63
C LYS A 22 -0.84 21.40 18.16
N GLN A 23 -0.86 20.29 17.41
CA GLN A 23 -0.54 20.21 15.99
C GLN A 23 -1.74 19.76 15.22
N SER A 24 -1.94 20.29 14.02
CA SER A 24 -3.05 19.87 13.15
C SER A 24 -2.89 18.40 12.77
N PRO A 25 -3.87 17.55 13.05
CA PRO A 25 -3.83 16.15 12.65
C PRO A 25 -3.97 16.01 11.13
N ILE A 26 -3.57 14.85 10.61
CA ILE A 26 -3.76 14.46 9.21
C ILE A 26 -4.83 13.37 9.18
N LEU A 27 -5.81 13.52 8.29
CA LEU A 27 -6.79 12.46 8.01
C LEU A 27 -6.22 11.52 6.94
N LEU A 28 -5.88 10.30 7.33
CA LEU A 28 -5.43 9.27 6.41
C LEU A 28 -6.59 8.33 6.06
N LEU A 29 -6.90 8.23 4.77
CA LEU A 29 -7.87 7.31 4.21
C LEU A 29 -7.11 6.23 3.44
N ASN A 30 -6.87 5.09 4.09
CA ASN A 30 -6.17 3.99 3.46
C ASN A 30 -7.14 3.13 2.64
N GLU A 31 -6.70 2.70 1.44
CA GLU A 31 -7.55 1.92 0.50
C GLU A 31 -8.89 2.61 0.21
N ALA A 32 -8.80 3.89 -0.13
CA ALA A 32 -9.95 4.77 -0.31
C ALA A 32 -10.79 4.45 -1.57
N ASP A 33 -10.34 3.54 -2.42
CA ASP A 33 -11.07 3.08 -3.61
C ASP A 33 -12.46 2.53 -3.29
N GLN A 34 -12.65 1.95 -2.11
CA GLN A 34 -13.97 1.49 -1.65
C GLN A 34 -14.98 2.65 -1.53
N PHE A 35 -14.51 3.86 -1.24
CA PHE A 35 -15.34 5.06 -1.09
C PHE A 35 -15.29 5.97 -2.33
N LEU A 36 -14.20 5.93 -3.09
CA LEU A 36 -13.88 6.88 -4.15
C LEU A 36 -14.06 6.28 -5.56
N SER A 37 -14.54 5.04 -5.67
CA SER A 37 -14.77 4.36 -6.95
C SER A 37 -15.87 5.04 -7.77
N THR A 38 -15.90 4.75 -9.07
CA THR A 38 -16.97 5.20 -9.97
C THR A 38 -18.35 4.75 -9.47
N ARG A 39 -19.34 5.58 -9.69
CA ARG A 39 -20.72 5.29 -9.31
C ARG A 39 -21.23 4.06 -10.04
N VAL A 40 -21.98 3.25 -9.31
CA VAL A 40 -22.66 2.08 -9.87
C VAL A 40 -24.06 2.47 -10.38
N ASP A 41 -24.61 1.73 -11.34
CA ASP A 41 -25.82 2.04 -12.10
C ASP A 41 -27.12 2.14 -11.25
N GLY A 42 -27.07 2.05 -9.93
CA GLY A 42 -28.18 2.33 -9.04
C GLY A 42 -29.41 1.43 -9.21
N SER A 43 -29.23 0.25 -9.84
CA SER A 43 -30.32 -0.69 -10.08
C SER A 43 -30.72 -1.47 -8.83
N SER A 44 -29.83 -1.59 -7.86
CA SER A 44 -30.07 -2.25 -6.58
C SER A 44 -30.17 -1.24 -5.41
N GLY A 45 -30.73 -1.68 -4.30
CA GLY A 45 -30.78 -0.90 -3.06
C GLY A 45 -29.37 -0.62 -2.50
N SER A 46 -28.43 -1.56 -2.67
CA SER A 46 -27.03 -1.41 -2.28
C SER A 46 -26.31 -0.36 -3.10
N ASP A 47 -26.58 -0.26 -4.41
CA ASP A 47 -25.99 0.73 -5.29
C ASP A 47 -26.42 2.14 -4.92
N LYS A 48 -27.71 2.33 -4.63
CA LYS A 48 -28.26 3.62 -4.17
C LYS A 48 -27.60 4.05 -2.87
N MET A 49 -27.42 3.13 -1.93
CA MET A 49 -26.78 3.41 -0.65
C MET A 49 -25.30 3.76 -0.83
N HIS A 50 -24.60 3.06 -1.71
CA HIS A 50 -23.21 3.34 -2.05
C HIS A 50 -23.06 4.74 -2.66
N ASN A 51 -23.85 5.07 -3.67
CA ASN A 51 -23.85 6.38 -4.32
C ASN A 51 -24.21 7.52 -3.33
N GLN A 52 -25.12 7.28 -2.40
CA GLN A 52 -25.49 8.25 -1.38
C GLN A 52 -24.35 8.48 -0.38
N MET A 53 -23.66 7.42 0.05
CA MET A 53 -22.47 7.49 0.89
C MET A 53 -21.37 8.31 0.22
N GLN A 54 -21.13 8.09 -1.08
CA GLN A 54 -20.16 8.86 -1.86
C GLN A 54 -20.51 10.35 -1.91
N ASN A 55 -21.77 10.69 -2.11
CA ASN A 55 -22.21 12.10 -2.13
C ASN A 55 -21.93 12.79 -0.79
N ILE A 56 -22.21 12.11 0.32
CA ILE A 56 -21.91 12.63 1.66
C ILE A 56 -20.40 12.81 1.84
N PHE A 57 -19.61 11.84 1.37
CA PHE A 57 -18.18 11.92 1.48
C PHE A 57 -17.61 13.09 0.67
N LEU A 58 -18.11 13.32 -0.56
CA LEU A 58 -17.76 14.47 -1.38
C LEU A 58 -18.10 15.80 -0.68
N GLU A 59 -19.30 15.90 -0.11
CA GLU A 59 -19.72 17.08 0.67
C GLU A 59 -18.79 17.35 1.86
N GLN A 60 -18.38 16.30 2.57
CA GLN A 60 -17.47 16.44 3.70
C GLN A 60 -16.07 16.88 3.27
N ILE A 61 -15.53 16.34 2.17
CA ILE A 61 -14.24 16.78 1.64
C ILE A 61 -14.27 18.25 1.22
N GLU A 62 -15.34 18.71 0.57
CA GLU A 62 -15.47 20.12 0.13
C GLU A 62 -15.45 21.11 1.30
N ARG A 63 -15.96 20.70 2.44
CA ARG A 63 -16.02 21.52 3.67
C ARG A 63 -14.85 21.29 4.61
N PHE A 64 -13.95 20.39 4.23
CA PHE A 64 -12.86 19.99 5.10
C PHE A 64 -11.75 21.05 5.09
N SER A 65 -11.37 21.52 6.26
CA SER A 65 -10.24 22.42 6.46
C SER A 65 -9.11 21.68 7.19
N GLY A 66 -8.26 20.99 6.44
CA GLY A 66 -7.17 20.21 7.00
C GLY A 66 -6.42 19.48 5.90
N VAL A 67 -5.54 18.55 6.28
CA VAL A 67 -4.81 17.70 5.34
C VAL A 67 -5.46 16.33 5.27
N ILE A 68 -5.89 15.93 4.07
CA ILE A 68 -6.36 14.58 3.77
C ILE A 68 -5.32 13.89 2.89
N ILE A 69 -4.94 12.69 3.28
CA ILE A 69 -4.14 11.78 2.46
C ILE A 69 -5.01 10.56 2.16
N ALA A 70 -5.26 10.30 0.90
CA ALA A 70 -5.97 9.09 0.45
C ALA A 70 -5.01 8.20 -0.33
N THR A 71 -5.02 6.90 -0.04
CA THR A 71 -4.26 5.91 -0.80
C THR A 71 -5.20 5.00 -1.59
N THR A 72 -4.82 4.61 -2.80
CA THR A 72 -5.57 3.66 -3.63
C THR A 72 -4.62 2.85 -4.50
N ASN A 73 -5.00 1.62 -4.78
CA ASN A 73 -4.34 0.75 -5.76
C ASN A 73 -5.07 0.79 -7.11
N PHE A 74 -6.21 1.47 -7.20
CA PHE A 74 -7.11 1.47 -8.37
C PHE A 74 -7.38 2.89 -8.88
N LEU A 75 -6.33 3.55 -9.38
CA LEU A 75 -6.46 4.92 -9.89
C LEU A 75 -7.49 5.03 -11.02
N GLU A 76 -7.62 4.01 -11.88
CA GLU A 76 -8.54 4.00 -13.01
C GLU A 76 -10.01 3.92 -12.58
N SER A 77 -10.29 3.37 -11.41
CA SER A 77 -11.65 3.29 -10.85
C SER A 77 -12.07 4.54 -10.08
N LEU A 78 -11.18 5.51 -9.92
CA LEU A 78 -11.46 6.72 -9.15
C LEU A 78 -12.49 7.61 -9.89
N ASP A 79 -13.59 7.92 -9.23
CA ASP A 79 -14.58 8.86 -9.77
C ASP A 79 -13.96 10.25 -10.01
N SER A 80 -14.23 10.82 -11.17
CA SER A 80 -13.70 12.12 -11.58
C SER A 80 -14.08 13.25 -10.61
N ALA A 81 -15.21 13.15 -9.92
CA ALA A 81 -15.63 14.10 -8.91
C ALA A 81 -14.68 14.13 -7.71
N PHE A 82 -14.18 12.96 -7.26
CA PHE A 82 -13.16 12.89 -6.24
C PHE A 82 -11.80 13.37 -6.74
N SER A 83 -11.42 12.93 -7.95
CA SER A 83 -10.15 13.31 -8.56
C SER A 83 -9.93 14.82 -8.62
N ARG A 84 -11.01 15.61 -8.79
CA ARG A 84 -10.94 17.09 -8.86
C ARG A 84 -10.78 17.76 -7.51
N ARG A 85 -10.97 17.05 -6.41
CA ARG A 85 -10.92 17.60 -5.03
C ARG A 85 -9.59 17.37 -4.33
N PHE A 86 -8.71 16.58 -4.94
CA PHE A 86 -7.34 16.39 -4.46
C PHE A 86 -6.39 17.30 -5.22
N ASP A 87 -5.70 18.18 -4.51
CA ASP A 87 -4.74 19.14 -5.06
C ASP A 87 -3.52 18.45 -5.66
N TYR A 88 -3.10 17.34 -5.05
CA TYR A 88 -1.92 16.58 -5.43
C TYR A 88 -2.26 15.13 -5.69
N LYS A 89 -1.69 14.57 -6.76
CA LYS A 89 -1.77 13.15 -7.11
C LYS A 89 -0.36 12.63 -7.26
N ILE A 90 0.02 11.74 -6.38
CA ILE A 90 1.38 11.20 -6.32
C ILE A 90 1.33 9.72 -6.67
N GLU A 91 1.95 9.37 -7.80
CA GLU A 91 2.10 7.98 -8.20
C GLU A 91 3.33 7.37 -7.56
N PHE A 92 3.16 6.23 -6.90
CA PHE A 92 4.24 5.40 -6.40
C PHE A 92 4.53 4.28 -7.40
N LYS A 93 5.51 4.50 -8.25
CA LYS A 93 5.96 3.50 -9.24
C LYS A 93 6.70 2.36 -8.56
N LYS A 94 6.73 1.20 -9.24
CA LYS A 94 7.65 0.12 -8.85
C LYS A 94 9.08 0.67 -8.85
N PRO A 95 9.93 0.30 -7.87
CA PRO A 95 11.29 0.81 -7.79
C PRO A 95 12.12 0.35 -8.98
N ASP A 96 12.95 1.24 -9.54
CA ASP A 96 13.96 0.90 -10.52
C ASP A 96 15.16 0.17 -9.86
N PHE A 97 16.17 -0.19 -10.65
CA PHE A 97 17.35 -0.87 -10.14
C PHE A 97 18.04 -0.11 -9.00
N LYS A 98 18.21 1.21 -9.16
CA LYS A 98 18.89 2.05 -8.17
C LYS A 98 18.08 2.17 -6.87
N ASP A 99 16.78 2.26 -7.00
CA ASP A 99 15.90 2.33 -5.84
C ASP A 99 15.81 0.98 -5.13
N ARG A 100 15.77 -0.14 -5.88
CA ARG A 100 15.85 -1.48 -5.28
C ARG A 100 17.14 -1.67 -4.50
N LEU A 101 18.27 -1.22 -5.05
CA LEU A 101 19.57 -1.28 -4.37
C LEU A 101 19.48 -0.57 -2.98
N LYS A 102 18.98 0.67 -2.95
CA LYS A 102 18.80 1.41 -1.69
C LYS A 102 17.83 0.71 -0.72
N ILE A 103 16.77 0.09 -1.24
CA ILE A 103 15.81 -0.65 -0.44
C ILE A 103 16.46 -1.89 0.18
N TRP A 104 17.24 -2.65 -0.59
CA TRP A 104 18.04 -3.76 -0.09
C TRP A 104 19.00 -3.32 1.00
N GLU A 105 19.79 -2.26 0.75
CA GLU A 105 20.74 -1.69 1.73
C GLU A 105 20.06 -1.31 3.05
N LYS A 106 18.82 -0.79 2.96
CA LYS A 106 18.04 -0.39 4.12
C LYS A 106 17.52 -1.57 4.92
N PHE A 107 17.10 -2.65 4.27
CA PHE A 107 16.45 -3.79 4.94
C PHE A 107 17.42 -4.90 5.34
N LEU A 108 18.57 -5.02 4.69
CA LEU A 108 19.58 -5.99 5.10
C LEU A 108 20.11 -5.69 6.50
N PRO A 109 20.27 -6.71 7.36
CA PRO A 109 20.71 -6.51 8.73
C PRO A 109 22.19 -6.11 8.76
N LYS A 110 22.50 -4.91 9.24
CA LYS A 110 23.85 -4.31 9.23
C LYS A 110 24.91 -5.08 10.01
N LYS A 111 24.51 -5.93 10.97
CA LYS A 111 25.41 -6.70 11.83
C LYS A 111 25.44 -8.19 11.49
N ALA A 112 24.80 -8.60 10.41
CA ALA A 112 24.77 -10.00 10.00
C ALA A 112 26.07 -10.41 9.30
N LEU A 113 26.35 -11.70 9.36
CA LEU A 113 27.42 -12.31 8.60
C LEU A 113 26.89 -12.70 7.23
N PHE A 114 27.55 -12.22 6.19
CA PHE A 114 27.25 -12.57 4.81
C PHE A 114 28.39 -13.43 4.25
N GLU A 115 28.07 -14.32 3.32
CA GLU A 115 29.10 -15.07 2.62
C GLU A 115 30.01 -14.14 1.80
N LYS A 116 31.23 -14.63 1.49
CA LYS A 116 32.27 -13.80 0.86
C LYS A 116 31.87 -13.21 -0.49
N ASP A 117 31.09 -13.95 -1.27
CA ASP A 117 30.69 -13.57 -2.63
C ASP A 117 29.27 -12.96 -2.67
N PHE A 118 28.76 -12.49 -1.53
CA PHE A 118 27.46 -11.82 -1.45
C PHE A 118 27.50 -10.50 -2.21
N ASP A 119 26.65 -10.37 -3.22
CA ASP A 119 26.53 -9.16 -4.03
C ASP A 119 25.07 -8.68 -4.13
N ILE A 120 24.79 -7.56 -3.50
CA ILE A 120 23.48 -6.92 -3.48
C ILE A 120 23.01 -6.48 -4.88
N ASN A 121 23.94 -6.23 -5.82
CA ASN A 121 23.59 -5.87 -7.18
C ASN A 121 22.89 -7.01 -7.90
N ILE A 122 23.27 -8.26 -7.63
CA ILE A 122 22.60 -9.44 -8.20
C ILE A 122 21.13 -9.47 -7.73
N LEU A 123 20.88 -9.22 -6.44
CA LEU A 123 19.52 -9.17 -5.90
C LEU A 123 18.70 -8.01 -6.48
N SER A 124 19.35 -6.90 -6.78
CA SER A 124 18.68 -5.70 -7.32
C SER A 124 18.27 -5.84 -8.79
N ASN A 125 18.73 -6.86 -9.52
CA ASN A 125 18.26 -7.19 -10.86
C ASN A 125 16.84 -7.79 -10.88
N TYR A 126 16.39 -8.38 -9.77
CA TYR A 126 15.03 -8.90 -9.68
C TYR A 126 14.02 -7.76 -9.50
N GLU A 127 12.99 -7.72 -10.35
CA GLU A 127 11.95 -6.69 -10.34
C GLU A 127 10.97 -6.88 -9.19
N LEU A 128 11.40 -6.52 -7.98
CA LEU A 128 10.61 -6.63 -6.75
C LEU A 128 10.15 -5.26 -6.28
N SER A 129 8.95 -5.21 -5.71
CA SER A 129 8.49 -4.07 -4.92
C SER A 129 9.21 -3.97 -3.57
N GLY A 130 9.14 -2.81 -2.90
CA GLY A 130 9.74 -2.66 -1.58
C GLY A 130 9.17 -3.64 -0.54
N ALA A 131 7.88 -3.95 -0.61
CA ALA A 131 7.24 -4.93 0.26
C ALA A 131 7.77 -6.36 0.00
N GLN A 132 7.94 -6.73 -1.26
CA GLN A 132 8.50 -8.03 -1.64
C GLN A 132 9.97 -8.16 -1.18
N ILE A 133 10.78 -7.11 -1.35
CA ILE A 133 12.16 -7.10 -0.85
C ILE A 133 12.19 -7.33 0.67
N LEU A 134 11.33 -6.61 1.43
CA LEU A 134 11.22 -6.80 2.88
C LEU A 134 10.82 -8.24 3.24
N MET A 135 9.88 -8.84 2.49
CA MET A 135 9.44 -10.21 2.73
C MET A 135 10.55 -11.21 2.45
N VAL A 136 11.30 -11.03 1.36
CA VAL A 136 12.48 -11.87 1.04
C VAL A 136 13.53 -11.78 2.16
N VAL A 137 13.85 -10.58 2.64
CA VAL A 137 14.81 -10.41 3.74
C VAL A 137 14.33 -11.13 5.01
N LYS A 138 13.06 -10.98 5.38
CA LYS A 138 12.47 -11.66 6.55
C LYS A 138 12.52 -13.18 6.41
N ASN A 139 12.12 -13.72 5.27
CA ASN A 139 12.12 -15.16 5.02
C ASN A 139 13.54 -15.74 5.04
N THR A 140 14.49 -15.02 4.44
CA THR A 140 15.90 -15.43 4.48
C THR A 140 16.46 -15.37 5.90
N ALA A 141 16.13 -14.31 6.67
CA ALA A 141 16.55 -14.21 8.07
C ALA A 141 16.00 -15.35 8.93
N LEU A 142 14.77 -15.78 8.73
CA LEU A 142 14.20 -16.94 9.41
C LEU A 142 14.96 -18.24 9.08
N LYS A 143 15.35 -18.44 7.83
CA LYS A 143 16.19 -19.57 7.40
C LYS A 143 17.54 -19.54 8.12
N VAL A 144 18.20 -18.39 8.12
CA VAL A 144 19.51 -18.20 8.77
C VAL A 144 19.44 -18.41 10.27
N ALA A 145 18.36 -17.97 10.91
CA ALA A 145 18.16 -18.14 12.36
C ALA A 145 18.11 -19.61 12.82
N VAL A 146 17.70 -20.53 11.94
CA VAL A 146 17.67 -21.97 12.24
C VAL A 146 18.88 -22.71 11.63
N SER A 147 19.74 -22.05 10.87
CA SER A 147 20.97 -22.62 10.32
C SER A 147 22.06 -22.73 11.40
N LYS A 148 22.97 -23.68 11.22
CA LYS A 148 24.06 -23.90 12.20
C LYS A 148 25.16 -22.82 12.10
N ASP A 149 25.33 -22.21 10.92
CA ASP A 149 26.42 -21.26 10.63
C ASP A 149 26.01 -19.79 10.82
N GLY A 150 24.70 -19.48 10.83
CA GLY A 150 24.21 -18.12 11.01
C GLY A 150 24.61 -17.15 9.89
N VAL A 151 24.99 -17.67 8.71
CA VAL A 151 25.51 -16.90 7.58
C VAL A 151 24.44 -16.71 6.53
N PHE A 152 24.26 -15.48 6.07
CA PHE A 152 23.39 -15.14 4.94
C PHE A 152 24.09 -15.51 3.63
N LYS A 153 23.48 -16.42 2.86
CA LYS A 153 24.02 -16.90 1.57
C LYS A 153 23.17 -16.34 0.42
N MET A 154 23.82 -16.05 -0.69
CA MET A 154 23.15 -15.59 -1.92
C MET A 154 22.05 -16.56 -2.36
N GLN A 155 22.34 -17.87 -2.29
CA GLN A 155 21.40 -18.91 -2.66
C GLN A 155 20.09 -18.85 -1.85
N ASP A 156 20.15 -18.54 -0.55
CA ASP A 156 18.95 -18.42 0.30
C ASP A 156 18.08 -17.23 -0.09
N PHE A 157 18.70 -16.12 -0.49
CA PHE A 157 17.97 -14.98 -1.05
C PHE A 157 17.31 -15.32 -2.38
N ILE A 158 18.03 -15.94 -3.30
CA ILE A 158 17.50 -16.34 -4.62
C ILE A 158 16.30 -17.28 -4.46
N GLU A 159 16.39 -18.27 -3.59
CA GLU A 159 15.27 -19.17 -3.31
C GLU A 159 14.07 -18.43 -2.69
N SER A 160 14.33 -17.49 -1.78
CA SER A 160 13.28 -16.66 -1.19
C SER A 160 12.63 -15.73 -2.21
N ILE A 161 13.40 -15.15 -3.14
CA ILE A 161 12.90 -14.37 -4.27
C ILE A 161 12.00 -15.23 -5.17
N GLN A 162 12.46 -16.41 -5.54
CA GLN A 162 11.69 -17.32 -6.39
C GLN A 162 10.35 -17.72 -5.75
N LYS A 163 10.36 -17.98 -4.44
CA LYS A 163 9.13 -18.25 -3.68
C LYS A 163 8.19 -17.05 -3.71
N GLU A 164 8.72 -15.84 -3.46
CA GLU A 164 7.92 -14.62 -3.44
C GLU A 164 7.28 -14.34 -4.81
N LEU A 165 8.06 -14.45 -5.90
CA LEU A 165 7.57 -14.28 -7.27
C LEU A 165 6.55 -15.35 -7.68
N ASN A 166 6.64 -16.57 -7.13
CA ASN A 166 5.72 -17.65 -7.43
C ASN A 166 4.45 -17.61 -6.56
N SER A 167 4.51 -17.02 -5.37
CA SER A 167 3.39 -16.90 -4.43
C SER A 167 2.55 -15.64 -4.66
N SER A 168 3.05 -14.66 -5.44
CA SER A 168 2.26 -13.49 -5.77
C SER A 168 1.04 -13.92 -6.58
N PHE A 169 -0.16 -13.71 -6.02
CA PHE A 169 -1.46 -13.93 -6.67
C PHE A 169 -1.67 -13.02 -7.90
N ASP A 170 -0.74 -12.13 -8.21
CA ASP A 170 -0.67 -11.27 -9.40
C ASP A 170 -0.41 -12.01 -10.72
N LYS A 171 -0.27 -13.33 -10.68
CA LYS A 171 -0.36 -14.10 -11.91
C LYS A 171 -1.83 -14.20 -12.29
N SER A 172 -2.28 -13.28 -13.12
CA SER A 172 -3.41 -13.49 -14.03
C SER A 172 -3.10 -14.70 -14.95
N LYS A 173 -3.00 -15.89 -14.37
CA LYS A 173 -3.22 -17.11 -15.11
C LYS A 173 -4.73 -17.23 -15.22
N ILE A 174 -5.24 -16.84 -16.37
CA ILE A 174 -6.46 -17.37 -16.95
C ILE A 174 -6.30 -18.89 -16.88
N VAL A 175 -6.87 -19.49 -15.85
CA VAL A 175 -7.15 -20.92 -15.85
C VAL A 175 -8.44 -21.02 -16.63
N GLY A 176 -8.30 -21.18 -17.96
CA GLY A 176 -9.38 -21.65 -18.78
C GLY A 176 -9.70 -23.09 -18.36
N PHE A 177 -10.94 -23.31 -17.97
CA PHE A 177 -11.63 -24.57 -18.05
C PHE A 177 -12.55 -24.52 -19.26
#